data_00df95721040efa7c842b4fcf57154ab
#
_entry.id   00df95721040efa7c842b4fcf57154ab
#
_cell.length_a   1.000
_cell.length_b   1.000
_cell.length_c   1.000
_cell.angle_alpha   90.00
_cell.angle_beta   90.00
_cell.angle_gamma   90.00
#
_symmetry.space_group_name_H-M   'P 1'
#
loop_
_entity.id
_entity.type
_entity.pdbx_description
1 polymer ?
#
loop_
_entity_poly.entity_id
_entity_poly.type
_entity_poly.pdbx_seq_one_letter_code
_entity_poly.pdbx_strand_id
1 'polypeptide(L)' 'MWTIKYCGLWNYYPQAASLSAQINLHHYETCDIEEGDNGQFEIFKSGKSILSKKDHGDFFTIEDVKKKLEEIGESFYGE' A
#
# COMPACT_ATOMS: atom_id res chain seq x y z
N MET A 1 1.32 -9.66 6.51
CA MET A 1 1.98 -9.52 5.21
C MET A 1 1.35 -8.40 4.40
N TRP A 2 2.16 -7.58 3.79
CA TRP A 2 1.70 -6.42 3.02
C TRP A 2 1.78 -6.72 1.54
N THR A 3 0.85 -6.21 0.77
CA THR A 3 0.85 -6.35 -0.69
C THR A 3 0.38 -5.03 -1.30
N ILE A 4 1.08 -4.58 -2.34
CA ILE A 4 0.66 -3.42 -3.11
C ILE A 4 0.34 -3.88 -4.52
N LYS A 5 -0.88 -3.62 -4.96
CA LYS A 5 -1.28 -3.89 -6.35
C LYS A 5 -1.26 -2.57 -7.12
N TYR A 6 -0.60 -2.58 -8.26
CA TYR A 6 -0.39 -1.37 -9.04
C TYR A 6 -0.72 -1.62 -10.51
N CYS A 7 -1.02 -0.54 -11.21
CA CYS A 7 -1.30 -0.60 -12.64
C CYS A 7 0.02 -0.61 -13.41
N GLY A 8 0.38 -1.74 -13.99
CA GLY A 8 1.58 -1.82 -14.80
C GLY A 8 1.47 -1.05 -16.10
N LEU A 9 0.27 -1.04 -16.69
CA LEU A 9 0.03 -0.35 -17.96
C LEU A 9 0.26 1.16 -17.84
N TRP A 10 -0.11 1.75 -16.71
CA TRP A 10 0.03 3.19 -16.49
C TRP A 10 1.32 3.54 -15.77
N ASN A 11 2.22 2.57 -15.62
CA ASN A 11 3.55 2.76 -15.04
C ASN A 11 3.50 3.30 -13.61
N TYR A 12 2.67 2.68 -12.79
CA TYR A 12 2.60 3.03 -11.36
C TYR A 12 3.65 2.30 -10.53
N TYR A 13 4.53 1.54 -11.19
CA TYR A 13 5.54 0.76 -10.49
C TYR A 13 6.46 1.61 -9.59
N PRO A 14 6.96 2.76 -10.05
CA PRO A 14 7.85 3.55 -9.19
C PRO A 14 7.21 3.94 -7.86
N GLN A 15 5.94 4.29 -7.89
CA GLN A 15 5.23 4.64 -6.66
C GLN A 15 5.06 3.42 -5.76
N ALA A 16 4.74 2.27 -6.33
CA ALA A 16 4.59 1.04 -5.57
C ALA A 16 5.92 0.62 -4.94
N ALA A 17 7.00 0.72 -5.70
CA ALA A 17 8.32 0.35 -5.21
C ALA A 17 8.74 1.25 -4.06
N SER A 18 8.47 2.55 -4.17
CA SER A 18 8.82 3.51 -3.13
C SER A 18 8.06 3.22 -1.84
N LEU A 19 6.75 2.98 -1.95
CA LEU A 19 5.93 2.68 -0.78
C LEU A 19 6.33 1.35 -0.15
N SER A 20 6.61 0.35 -0.96
CA SER A 20 7.07 -0.94 -0.48
C SER A 20 8.38 -0.83 0.29
N ALA A 21 9.31 -0.02 -0.22
CA ALA A 21 10.58 0.18 0.46
C ALA A 21 10.39 0.82 1.82
N GLN A 22 9.47 1.77 1.93
CA GLN A 22 9.19 2.43 3.20
C GLN A 22 8.57 1.47 4.21
N ILE A 23 7.68 0.59 3.74
CA ILE A 23 7.07 -0.40 4.62
C ILE A 23 8.09 -1.41 5.11
N ASN A 24 8.95 -1.89 4.22
CA ASN A 24 10.00 -2.82 4.59
C ASN A 24 10.93 -2.22 5.65
N LEU A 25 11.24 -0.94 5.50
CA LEU A 25 12.14 -0.26 6.41
C LEU A 25 11.55 -0.15 7.83
N HIS A 26 10.24 0.07 7.92
CA HIS A 26 9.61 0.36 9.21
C HIS A 26 8.91 -0.83 9.84
N HIS A 27 8.74 -1.93 9.11
CA HIS A 27 7.85 -3.00 9.56
C HIS A 27 8.50 -4.33 9.82
N TYR A 28 9.70 -4.54 9.35
CA TYR A 28 10.35 -5.84 9.40
C TYR A 28 9.57 -6.94 8.68
N GLU A 29 8.57 -6.56 7.91
CA GLU A 29 7.79 -7.49 7.10
C GLU A 29 8.02 -7.22 5.63
N THR A 30 7.91 -8.27 4.83
CA THR A 30 8.01 -8.13 3.40
C THR A 30 6.73 -7.48 2.86
N CYS A 31 6.91 -6.52 1.97
CA CYS A 31 5.80 -5.95 1.23
C CYS A 31 5.94 -6.35 -0.23
N ASP A 32 5.06 -7.22 -0.69
CA ASP A 32 5.07 -7.69 -2.07
C ASP A 32 4.43 -6.65 -2.98
N ILE A 33 4.87 -6.64 -4.23
CA ILE A 33 4.33 -5.76 -5.26
C ILE A 33 3.80 -6.64 -6.38
N GLU A 34 2.54 -6.43 -6.76
CA GLU A 34 1.89 -7.22 -7.80
C GLU A 34 1.19 -6.30 -8.80
N GLU A 35 1.19 -6.70 -10.06
CA GLU A 35 0.37 -5.99 -11.04
C GLU A 35 -1.10 -6.26 -10.77
N GLY A 36 -1.90 -5.19 -10.83
CA GLY A 36 -3.33 -5.29 -10.65
C GLY A 36 -4.08 -4.78 -11.88
N ASP A 37 -5.28 -4.28 -11.65
CA ASP A 37 -6.14 -3.79 -12.72
C ASP A 37 -5.70 -2.44 -13.24
N ASN A 38 -6.28 -2.02 -14.35
CA ASN A 38 -5.97 -0.71 -14.95
C ASN A 38 -6.27 0.39 -13.95
N GLY A 39 -5.28 1.25 -13.72
CA GLY A 39 -5.43 2.39 -12.83
C GLY A 39 -5.36 2.06 -11.36
N GLN A 40 -5.15 0.80 -11.01
CA GLN A 40 -5.14 0.38 -9.60
C GLN A 40 -3.84 0.81 -8.92
N PHE A 41 -3.98 1.30 -7.70
CA PHE A 41 -2.87 1.48 -6.78
C PHE A 41 -3.46 1.33 -5.38
N GLU A 42 -3.24 0.17 -4.78
CA GLU A 42 -3.97 -0.20 -3.58
C GLU A 42 -3.06 -1.03 -2.68
N ILE A 43 -3.13 -0.78 -1.37
CA ILE A 43 -2.32 -1.51 -0.41
C ILE A 43 -3.19 -2.41 0.45
N PHE A 44 -2.70 -3.62 0.66
CA PHE A 44 -3.40 -4.63 1.45
C PHE A 44 -2.53 -5.08 2.61
N LYS A 45 -3.15 -5.35 3.74
CA LYS A 45 -2.48 -5.98 4.86
C LYS A 45 -3.22 -7.27 5.18
N SER A 46 -2.51 -8.40 5.07
CA SER A 46 -3.08 -9.73 5.32
C SER A 46 -4.38 -9.94 4.54
N GLY A 47 -4.37 -9.50 3.28
CA GLY A 47 -5.52 -9.66 2.40
C GLY A 47 -6.61 -8.64 2.55
N LYS A 48 -6.50 -7.73 3.52
CA LYS A 48 -7.50 -6.70 3.76
C LYS A 48 -7.06 -5.39 3.10
N SER A 49 -7.93 -4.83 2.27
CA SER A 49 -7.65 -3.54 1.62
C SER A 49 -7.61 -2.43 2.65
N ILE A 50 -6.50 -1.71 2.69
CA ILE A 50 -6.34 -0.62 3.64
C ILE A 50 -6.64 0.72 2.98
N LEU A 51 -6.05 0.95 1.81
CA LEU A 51 -6.17 2.26 1.15
C LEU A 51 -5.97 2.07 -0.33
N SER A 52 -6.69 2.84 -1.14
CA SER A 52 -6.55 2.80 -2.59
C SER A 52 -6.47 4.22 -3.14
N LYS A 53 -5.80 4.35 -4.28
CA LYS A 53 -5.72 5.64 -4.98
C LYS A 53 -7.11 6.15 -5.32
N LYS A 54 -8.01 5.25 -5.69
CA LYS A 54 -9.38 5.60 -6.06
C LYS A 54 -10.11 6.27 -4.88
N ASP A 55 -9.99 5.68 -3.70
CA ASP A 55 -10.66 6.21 -2.51
C ASP A 55 -9.95 7.43 -1.95
N HIS A 56 -8.63 7.45 -2.02
CA HIS A 56 -7.84 8.56 -1.50
C HIS A 56 -7.89 9.78 -2.42
N GLY A 57 -8.05 9.55 -3.70
CA GLY A 57 -8.11 10.62 -4.70
C GLY A 57 -6.82 10.87 -5.43
N ASP A 58 -5.72 10.27 -4.99
CA ASP A 58 -4.41 10.39 -5.60
C ASP A 58 -3.50 9.32 -5.01
N PHE A 59 -2.24 9.30 -5.44
CA PHE A 59 -1.25 8.45 -4.78
C PHE A 59 -1.13 8.82 -3.31
N PHE A 60 -0.78 7.83 -2.50
CA PHE A 60 -0.68 8.04 -1.07
C PHE A 60 0.69 7.61 -0.58
N THR A 61 1.06 8.11 0.60
CA THR A 61 2.36 7.86 1.20
C THR A 61 2.20 6.93 2.39
N ILE A 62 3.35 6.57 3.00
CA ILE A 62 3.33 5.76 4.20
C ILE A 62 2.60 6.48 5.34
N GLU A 63 2.66 7.81 5.38
CA GLU A 63 1.96 8.57 6.41
C GLU A 63 0.45 8.42 6.25
N ASP A 64 -0.02 8.43 5.00
CA ASP A 64 -1.44 8.22 4.73
C ASP A 64 -1.89 6.83 5.17
N VAL A 65 -1.03 5.83 4.95
CA VAL A 65 -1.33 4.46 5.36
C VAL A 65 -1.42 4.36 6.87
N LYS A 66 -0.49 4.97 7.59
CA LYS A 66 -0.51 4.97 9.04
C LYS A 66 -1.78 5.61 9.59
N LYS A 67 -2.17 6.74 8.99
CA LYS A 67 -3.37 7.45 9.41
C LYS A 67 -4.61 6.59 9.19
N LYS A 68 -4.69 5.92 8.06
CA LYS A 68 -5.82 5.05 7.76
C LYS A 68 -5.90 3.90 8.73
N LEU A 69 -4.76 3.29 9.07
CA LEU A 69 -4.73 2.20 10.03
C LEU A 69 -5.26 2.64 11.39
N GLU A 70 -4.88 3.84 11.82
CA GLU A 70 -5.41 4.38 13.07
C GLU A 70 -6.93 4.52 13.03
N GLU A 71 -7.46 4.98 11.89
CA GLU A 71 -8.89 5.17 11.72
C GLU A 71 -9.67 3.85 11.84
N ILE A 72 -9.11 2.77 11.33
CA ILE A 72 -9.80 1.49 11.33
C ILE A 72 -9.39 0.60 12.50
N GLY A 73 -8.54 1.10 13.40
CA GLY A 73 -8.17 0.36 14.59
C GLY A 73 -7.13 -0.72 14.36
N GLU A 74 -6.39 -0.66 13.27
CA GLU A 74 -5.33 -1.62 12.97
C GLU A 74 -3.98 -1.07 13.38
N SER A 75 -3.04 -1.96 13.66
CA SER A 75 -1.70 -1.56 14.03
C SER A 75 -0.80 -1.49 12.80
N PHE A 76 -0.06 -0.40 12.67
CA PHE A 76 0.93 -0.32 11.60
C PHE A 76 2.04 -1.34 11.80
N TYR A 77 2.44 -1.56 13.05
CA TYR A 77 3.59 -2.40 13.37
C TYR A 77 3.23 -3.85 13.59
N GLY A 78 2.23 -4.32 12.92
CA GLY A 78 1.97 -5.70 12.88
C GLY A 78 1.14 -6.23 14.02
N GLU A 79 1.33 -7.28 14.35
CA GLU A 79 0.84 -8.05 15.14
C GLU A 79 0.42 -7.99 16.10
#